data_f2ad6c90f4ce198cf745cfed92bc8b7a
#
_entry.id   f2ad6c90f4ce198cf745cfed92bc8b7a
#
_cell.length_a   1.000
_cell.length_b   1.000
_cell.length_c   1.000
_cell.angle_alpha   90.00
_cell.angle_beta   90.00
_cell.angle_gamma   90.00
#
_symmetry.space_group_name_H-M   'P 1'
#
loop_
_entity.id
_entity.type
_entity.pdbx_description
1 polymer ?
#
loop_
_entity_poly.entity_id
_entity_poly.type
_entity_poly.pdbx_seq_one_letter_code
_entity_poly.pdbx_strand_id
1 'polypeptide(L)'
;MADKTRGSKIKYRFLKKWRCPAAALWALAVLLGGICYRYFLFMSQTVYRESTSHLSEILRKSDNMLNHLVSRNQMLLHLWNDFLKNASSEEQIRSSLNEMQKETGCAALYFRASDGSCMTQDGEKSSLGSQTDLDTQLFAGEDVVVNAVLPGKPQMLVFACPEMSGTY
;
A
#
# COMPACT_ATOMS: atom_id res chain seq x y z
N MET A 1 22.27 3.58 89.35
CA MET A 1 21.17 3.36 88.41
C MET A 1 20.84 4.65 87.64
N ALA A 2 21.81 5.24 86.92
CA ALA A 2 21.59 6.58 86.28
C ALA A 2 22.28 6.75 84.92
N ASP A 3 22.48 5.64 84.12
CA ASP A 3 23.19 5.80 82.84
C ASP A 3 22.44 5.29 81.59
N LYS A 4 21.17 4.87 81.73
CA LYS A 4 20.38 4.33 80.63
C LYS A 4 19.53 5.36 79.84
N THR A 5 19.39 6.58 80.41
CA THR A 5 18.55 7.63 79.83
C THR A 5 19.26 8.63 78.93
N ARG A 6 20.59 8.65 78.97
CA ARG A 6 21.39 9.63 78.19
C ARG A 6 21.59 9.16 76.71
N GLY A 7 21.65 7.84 76.47
CA GLY A 7 21.89 7.29 75.12
C GLY A 7 20.67 7.42 74.21
N SER A 8 19.42 7.41 74.75
CA SER A 8 18.21 7.49 73.97
C SER A 8 17.93 8.89 73.38
N LYS A 9 18.29 9.94 74.14
CA LYS A 9 18.10 11.34 73.66
C LYS A 9 19.04 11.73 72.53
N ILE A 10 20.24 11.16 72.50
CA ILE A 10 21.23 11.44 71.42
C ILE A 10 20.78 10.74 70.12
N LYS A 11 20.29 9.53 70.15
CA LYS A 11 19.75 8.83 68.97
C LYS A 11 18.55 9.57 68.38
N TYR A 12 17.65 10.10 69.15
CA TYR A 12 16.47 10.85 68.68
C TYR A 12 16.85 12.19 68.04
N ARG A 13 17.92 12.87 68.53
CA ARG A 13 18.40 14.13 67.88
C ARG A 13 19.10 13.89 66.55
N PHE A 14 19.84 12.76 66.41
CA PHE A 14 20.46 12.39 65.15
C PHE A 14 19.41 11.99 64.11
N LEU A 15 18.41 11.20 64.47
CA LEU A 15 17.31 10.81 63.55
C LEU A 15 16.47 12.00 63.12
N LYS A 16 16.25 12.99 63.97
CA LYS A 16 15.53 14.22 63.63
C LYS A 16 16.31 15.10 62.66
N LYS A 17 17.65 15.14 62.79
CA LYS A 17 18.52 15.93 61.90
C LYS A 17 18.65 15.33 60.48
N TRP A 18 18.46 14.02 60.33
CA TRP A 18 18.52 13.33 59.04
C TRP A 18 17.17 13.19 58.33
N ARG A 19 16.09 13.41 59.01
CA ARG A 19 14.75 13.33 58.44
C ARG A 19 14.47 14.48 57.43
N CYS A 20 14.97 15.67 57.67
CA CYS A 20 14.82 16.79 56.75
C CYS A 20 15.55 16.60 55.41
N PRO A 21 16.82 16.22 55.36
CA PRO A 21 17.48 16.01 54.08
C PRO A 21 16.95 14.77 53.34
N ALA A 22 16.51 13.72 54.05
CA ALA A 22 15.90 12.53 53.41
C ALA A 22 14.55 12.86 52.76
N ALA A 23 13.71 13.65 53.43
CA ALA A 23 12.42 14.11 52.87
C ALA A 23 12.65 14.99 51.62
N ALA A 24 13.66 15.88 51.64
CA ALA A 24 14.00 16.69 50.50
C ALA A 24 14.50 15.88 49.31
N LEU A 25 15.30 14.83 49.52
CA LEU A 25 15.74 13.92 48.50
C LEU A 25 14.59 13.13 47.89
N TRP A 26 13.64 12.66 48.72
CA TRP A 26 12.44 12.01 48.25
C TRP A 26 11.57 12.90 47.41
N ALA A 27 11.35 14.16 47.84
CA ALA A 27 10.59 15.14 47.06
C ALA A 27 11.25 15.45 45.72
N LEU A 28 12.60 15.56 45.69
CA LEU A 28 13.35 15.78 44.45
C LEU A 28 13.21 14.53 43.51
N ALA A 29 13.32 13.31 44.04
CA ALA A 29 13.17 12.11 43.26
C ALA A 29 11.76 11.97 42.64
N VAL A 30 10.70 12.30 43.39
CA VAL A 30 9.33 12.32 42.90
C VAL A 30 9.14 13.37 41.78
N LEU A 31 9.74 14.54 41.98
CA LEU A 31 9.66 15.64 41.03
C LEU A 31 10.38 15.30 39.72
N LEU A 32 11.60 14.74 39.79
CA LEU A 32 12.35 14.25 38.65
C LEU A 32 11.62 13.12 37.95
N GLY A 33 11.08 12.13 38.69
CA GLY A 33 10.30 11.04 38.15
C GLY A 33 9.05 11.53 37.40
N GLY A 34 8.36 12.54 37.96
CA GLY A 34 7.21 13.19 37.32
C GLY A 34 7.58 13.89 36.01
N ILE A 35 8.70 14.61 35.99
CA ILE A 35 9.19 15.29 34.78
C ILE A 35 9.58 14.25 33.72
N CYS A 36 10.34 13.22 34.10
CA CYS A 36 10.71 12.14 33.15
C CYS A 36 9.48 11.42 32.59
N TYR A 37 8.48 11.14 33.41
CA TYR A 37 7.25 10.50 32.99
C TYR A 37 6.47 11.37 32.00
N ARG A 38 6.33 12.68 32.28
CA ARG A 38 5.69 13.63 31.36
C ARG A 38 6.44 13.75 30.04
N TYR A 39 7.78 13.80 30.10
CA TYR A 39 8.62 13.81 28.91
C TYR A 39 8.45 12.54 28.08
N PHE A 40 8.42 11.38 28.73
CA PHE A 40 8.20 10.11 28.04
C PHE A 40 6.85 10.05 27.35
N LEU A 41 5.78 10.48 28.02
CA LEU A 41 4.44 10.55 27.41
C LEU A 41 4.42 11.50 26.21
N PHE A 42 5.03 12.67 26.33
CA PHE A 42 5.11 13.65 25.25
C PHE A 42 5.87 13.10 24.05
N MET A 43 7.04 12.51 24.27
CA MET A 43 7.84 11.88 23.21
C MET A 43 7.11 10.71 22.55
N SER A 44 6.48 9.86 23.32
CA SER A 44 5.69 8.74 22.79
C SER A 44 4.55 9.22 21.88
N GLN A 45 3.81 10.24 22.30
CA GLN A 45 2.74 10.82 21.48
C GLN A 45 3.27 11.48 20.21
N THR A 46 4.40 12.19 20.30
CA THR A 46 4.99 12.87 19.15
C THR A 46 5.49 11.86 18.13
N VAL A 47 6.24 10.85 18.56
CA VAL A 47 6.75 9.78 17.67
C VAL A 47 5.59 9.01 17.02
N TYR A 48 4.56 8.69 17.78
CA TYR A 48 3.39 7.98 17.25
C TYR A 48 2.66 8.83 16.20
N ARG A 49 2.45 10.10 16.46
CA ARG A 49 1.79 11.04 15.54
C ARG A 49 2.60 11.26 14.27
N GLU A 50 3.90 11.41 14.40
CA GLU A 50 4.80 11.59 13.26
C GLU A 50 4.87 10.32 12.39
N SER A 51 4.99 9.14 13.02
CA SER A 51 4.99 7.86 12.32
C SER A 51 3.68 7.60 11.57
N THR A 52 2.52 7.88 12.19
CA THR A 52 1.22 7.71 11.51
C THR A 52 1.05 8.71 10.37
N SER A 53 1.53 9.94 10.51
CA SER A 53 1.50 10.96 9.45
C SER A 53 2.35 10.53 8.26
N HIS A 54 3.57 10.04 8.48
CA HIS A 54 4.43 9.53 7.42
C HIS A 54 3.83 8.31 6.71
N LEU A 55 3.25 7.37 7.47
CA LEU A 55 2.57 6.21 6.88
C LEU A 55 1.38 6.65 6.00
N SER A 56 0.57 7.58 6.46
CA SER A 56 -0.57 8.08 5.67
C SER A 56 -0.11 8.81 4.40
N GLU A 57 1.00 9.54 4.47
CA GLU A 57 1.57 10.20 3.30
C GLU A 57 2.12 9.19 2.27
N ILE A 58 2.82 8.15 2.74
CA ILE A 58 3.32 7.06 1.87
C ILE A 58 2.15 6.34 1.20
N LEU A 59 1.10 5.99 1.97
CA LEU A 59 -0.09 5.35 1.43
C LEU A 59 -0.76 6.21 0.38
N ARG A 60 -0.94 7.51 0.63
CA ARG A 60 -1.53 8.44 -0.32
C ARG A 60 -0.69 8.58 -1.60
N LYS A 61 0.65 8.64 -1.47
CA LYS A 61 1.55 8.67 -2.64
C LYS A 61 1.48 7.37 -3.45
N SER A 62 1.41 6.22 -2.77
CA SER A 62 1.25 4.92 -3.42
C SER A 62 -0.09 4.81 -4.15
N ASP A 63 -1.18 5.26 -3.52
CA ASP A 63 -2.51 5.27 -4.12
C ASP A 63 -2.56 6.16 -5.37
N ASN A 64 -2.03 7.37 -5.28
CA ASN A 64 -1.92 8.26 -6.44
C ASN A 64 -1.08 7.66 -7.57
N MET A 65 0.04 7.00 -7.23
CA MET A 65 0.89 6.33 -8.21
C MET A 65 0.16 5.17 -8.89
N LEU A 66 -0.56 4.36 -8.13
CA LEU A 66 -1.37 3.26 -8.67
C LEU A 66 -2.48 3.78 -9.57
N ASN A 67 -3.21 4.81 -9.15
CA ASN A 67 -4.28 5.42 -9.95
C ASN A 67 -3.72 6.00 -11.27
N HIS A 68 -2.56 6.65 -11.22
CA HIS A 68 -1.86 7.13 -12.42
C HIS A 68 -1.48 5.98 -13.36
N LEU A 69 -0.99 4.88 -12.81
CA LEU A 69 -0.56 3.70 -13.56
C LEU A 69 -1.77 3.02 -14.22
N VAL A 70 -2.87 2.89 -13.48
CA VAL A 70 -4.14 2.36 -14.00
C VAL A 70 -4.66 3.24 -15.13
N SER A 71 -4.83 4.54 -14.91
CA SER A 71 -5.34 5.47 -15.92
C SER A 71 -4.48 5.51 -17.17
N ARG A 72 -3.15 5.49 -17.02
CA ARG A 72 -2.24 5.44 -18.16
C ARG A 72 -2.40 4.17 -18.98
N ASN A 73 -2.50 3.01 -18.31
CA ASN A 73 -2.64 1.75 -19.02
C ASN A 73 -4.00 1.63 -19.71
N GLN A 74 -5.08 2.09 -19.08
CA GLN A 74 -6.39 2.15 -19.72
C GLN A 74 -6.37 3.07 -20.95
N MET A 75 -5.81 4.26 -20.84
CA MET A 75 -5.69 5.18 -21.97
C MET A 75 -4.88 4.56 -23.14
N LEU A 76 -3.79 3.86 -22.85
CA LEU A 76 -3.02 3.15 -23.87
C LEU A 76 -3.83 2.04 -24.53
N LEU A 77 -4.58 1.26 -23.75
CA LEU A 77 -5.46 0.22 -24.29
C LEU A 77 -6.53 0.79 -25.23
N HIS A 78 -7.15 1.91 -24.87
CA HIS A 78 -8.12 2.58 -25.74
C HIS A 78 -7.49 3.07 -27.05
N LEU A 79 -6.32 3.72 -26.97
CA LEU A 79 -5.61 4.17 -28.17
C LEU A 79 -5.27 3.00 -29.10
N TRP A 80 -4.80 1.87 -28.54
CA TRP A 80 -4.48 0.70 -29.32
C TRP A 80 -5.73 -0.03 -29.85
N ASN A 81 -6.82 -0.03 -29.07
CA ASN A 81 -8.10 -0.56 -29.54
C ASN A 81 -8.60 0.19 -30.78
N ASP A 82 -8.53 1.52 -30.78
CA ASP A 82 -8.89 2.34 -31.93
C ASP A 82 -7.97 2.10 -33.13
N PHE A 83 -6.70 1.83 -32.88
CA PHE A 83 -5.75 1.47 -33.93
C PHE A 83 -6.05 0.08 -34.52
N LEU A 84 -6.33 -0.90 -33.67
CA LEU A 84 -6.64 -2.27 -34.06
C LEU A 84 -7.95 -2.40 -34.84
N LYS A 85 -8.94 -1.54 -34.58
CA LYS A 85 -10.19 -1.49 -35.38
C LYS A 85 -9.96 -1.28 -36.87
N ASN A 86 -8.89 -0.58 -37.21
CA ASN A 86 -8.53 -0.30 -38.59
C ASN A 86 -7.60 -1.35 -39.20
N ALA A 87 -7.23 -2.37 -38.44
CA ALA A 87 -6.37 -3.44 -38.93
C ALA A 87 -7.15 -4.38 -39.86
N SER A 88 -6.67 -4.53 -41.09
CA SER A 88 -7.33 -5.31 -42.15
C SER A 88 -6.88 -6.78 -42.19
N SER A 89 -5.88 -7.17 -41.40
CA SER A 89 -5.35 -8.53 -41.41
C SER A 89 -4.86 -8.97 -40.03
N GLU A 90 -4.88 -10.30 -39.80
CA GLU A 90 -4.31 -10.92 -38.58
C GLU A 90 -2.82 -10.56 -38.40
N GLU A 91 -2.06 -10.43 -39.48
CA GLU A 91 -0.65 -10.07 -39.40
C GLU A 91 -0.43 -8.65 -38.90
N GLN A 92 -1.31 -7.72 -39.28
CA GLN A 92 -1.29 -6.34 -38.77
C GLN A 92 -1.62 -6.30 -37.28
N ILE A 93 -2.63 -7.03 -36.84
CA ILE A 93 -2.98 -7.16 -35.39
C ILE A 93 -1.79 -7.68 -34.61
N ARG A 94 -1.18 -8.76 -35.08
CA ARG A 94 -0.01 -9.39 -34.45
C ARG A 94 1.18 -8.45 -34.36
N SER A 95 1.49 -7.74 -35.46
CA SER A 95 2.57 -6.76 -35.49
C SER A 95 2.34 -5.64 -34.48
N SER A 96 1.11 -5.12 -34.42
CA SER A 96 0.71 -4.07 -33.50
C SER A 96 0.77 -4.52 -32.06
N LEU A 97 0.32 -5.74 -31.74
CA LEU A 97 0.43 -6.30 -30.36
C LEU A 97 1.90 -6.45 -29.94
N ASN A 98 2.78 -6.84 -30.84
CA ASN A 98 4.20 -6.99 -30.55
C ASN A 98 4.89 -5.63 -30.30
N GLU A 99 4.53 -4.61 -31.09
CA GLU A 99 5.01 -3.25 -30.90
C GLU A 99 4.52 -2.65 -29.58
N MET A 100 3.24 -2.80 -29.27
CA MET A 100 2.64 -2.38 -28.02
C MET A 100 3.29 -3.05 -26.81
N GLN A 101 3.58 -4.36 -26.88
CA GLN A 101 4.27 -5.05 -25.81
C GLN A 101 5.67 -4.48 -25.56
N LYS A 102 6.40 -4.17 -26.62
CA LYS A 102 7.75 -3.58 -26.52
C LYS A 102 7.70 -2.18 -25.89
N GLU A 103 6.73 -1.37 -26.28
CA GLU A 103 6.59 -0.01 -25.74
C GLU A 103 6.10 0.02 -24.29
N THR A 104 5.16 -0.83 -23.94
CA THR A 104 4.56 -0.85 -22.60
C THR A 104 5.35 -1.68 -21.60
N GLY A 105 6.15 -2.64 -22.07
CA GLY A 105 6.85 -3.61 -21.23
C GLY A 105 5.91 -4.56 -20.48
N CYS A 106 4.67 -4.72 -20.94
CA CYS A 106 3.73 -5.63 -20.31
C CYS A 106 4.12 -7.09 -20.54
N ALA A 107 3.78 -7.97 -19.61
CA ALA A 107 4.15 -9.38 -19.64
C ALA A 107 3.47 -10.14 -20.79
N ALA A 108 2.23 -9.80 -21.12
CA ALA A 108 1.48 -10.39 -22.21
C ALA A 108 0.35 -9.43 -22.66
N LEU A 109 0.01 -9.48 -23.93
CA LEU A 109 -1.10 -8.80 -24.55
C LEU A 109 -1.99 -9.83 -25.26
N TYR A 110 -3.29 -9.62 -25.12
CA TYR A 110 -4.30 -10.46 -25.76
C TYR A 110 -5.29 -9.57 -26.52
N PHE A 111 -5.54 -9.93 -27.74
CA PHE A 111 -6.67 -9.39 -28.50
C PHE A 111 -7.75 -10.47 -28.55
N ARG A 112 -8.97 -10.12 -28.13
CA ARG A 112 -10.11 -11.02 -28.19
C ARG A 112 -11.01 -10.60 -29.34
N ALA A 113 -11.20 -11.48 -30.28
CA ALA A 113 -12.14 -11.28 -31.36
C ALA A 113 -13.60 -11.51 -30.92
N SER A 114 -14.55 -11.01 -31.67
CA SER A 114 -16.00 -11.15 -31.40
C SER A 114 -16.48 -12.60 -31.35
N ASP A 115 -15.77 -13.52 -32.00
CA ASP A 115 -16.03 -14.97 -31.95
C ASP A 115 -15.54 -15.65 -30.65
N GLY A 116 -14.92 -14.87 -29.74
CA GLY A 116 -14.36 -15.37 -28.50
C GLY A 116 -12.95 -15.94 -28.62
N SER A 117 -12.37 -15.97 -29.80
CA SER A 117 -10.97 -16.38 -29.99
C SER A 117 -10.04 -15.29 -29.45
N CYS A 118 -8.97 -15.72 -28.74
CA CYS A 118 -7.95 -14.81 -28.22
C CYS A 118 -6.67 -15.01 -29.02
N MET A 119 -6.12 -13.93 -29.55
CA MET A 119 -4.85 -13.90 -30.22
C MET A 119 -3.78 -13.27 -29.30
N THR A 120 -2.68 -13.94 -29.14
CA THR A 120 -1.50 -13.41 -28.45
C THR A 120 -0.55 -12.75 -29.45
N GLN A 121 0.40 -11.97 -28.93
CA GLN A 121 1.50 -11.40 -29.75
C GLN A 121 2.30 -12.47 -30.51
N ASP A 122 2.38 -13.70 -29.99
CA ASP A 122 3.09 -14.81 -30.62
C ASP A 122 2.26 -15.53 -31.69
N GLY A 123 1.00 -15.12 -31.86
CA GLY A 123 0.05 -15.72 -32.78
C GLY A 123 -0.54 -17.03 -32.27
N GLU A 124 -0.31 -17.39 -31.03
CA GLU A 124 -0.98 -18.53 -30.40
C GLU A 124 -2.45 -18.17 -30.11
N LYS A 125 -3.36 -19.00 -30.58
CA LYS A 125 -4.77 -18.91 -30.20
C LYS A 125 -4.93 -19.52 -28.81
N SER A 126 -5.06 -18.69 -27.81
CA SER A 126 -5.33 -19.10 -26.42
C SER A 126 -6.81 -18.88 -26.10
N SER A 127 -7.44 -19.86 -25.50
CA SER A 127 -8.69 -19.59 -24.80
C SER A 127 -8.35 -19.07 -23.39
N LEU A 128 -8.50 -17.80 -23.16
CA LEU A 128 -8.66 -17.31 -21.78
C LEU A 128 -9.90 -18.03 -21.25
N GLY A 129 -9.70 -18.94 -20.29
CA GLY A 129 -10.82 -19.65 -19.68
C GLY A 129 -11.89 -18.65 -19.27
N SER A 130 -13.15 -18.97 -19.53
CA SER A 130 -14.29 -18.13 -19.29
C SER A 130 -14.26 -17.59 -17.86
N GLN A 131 -13.83 -16.35 -17.69
CA GLN A 131 -13.99 -15.60 -16.46
C GLN A 131 -15.30 -14.81 -16.60
N THR A 132 -16.39 -15.44 -16.19
CA THR A 132 -17.77 -14.94 -16.34
C THR A 132 -17.94 -13.49 -15.90
N ASP A 133 -17.25 -13.09 -14.81
CA ASP A 133 -17.36 -11.74 -14.27
C ASP A 133 -16.63 -10.70 -15.15
N LEU A 134 -15.47 -11.04 -15.68
CA LEU A 134 -14.70 -10.18 -16.59
C LEU A 134 -15.48 -9.99 -17.91
N ASP A 135 -16.01 -11.07 -18.44
CA ASP A 135 -16.80 -11.04 -19.68
C ASP A 135 -18.05 -10.18 -19.51
N THR A 136 -18.75 -10.30 -18.38
CA THR A 136 -19.96 -9.52 -18.12
C THR A 136 -19.70 -8.01 -18.08
N GLN A 137 -18.59 -7.60 -17.43
CA GLN A 137 -18.22 -6.18 -17.35
C GLN A 137 -17.76 -5.64 -18.71
N LEU A 138 -16.97 -6.39 -19.44
CA LEU A 138 -16.54 -6.01 -20.80
C LEU A 138 -17.71 -5.90 -21.76
N PHE A 139 -18.71 -6.80 -21.70
CA PHE A 139 -19.93 -6.70 -22.50
C PHE A 139 -20.82 -5.53 -22.08
N ALA A 140 -20.72 -5.06 -20.83
CA ALA A 140 -21.38 -3.84 -20.39
C ALA A 140 -20.70 -2.56 -20.90
N GLY A 141 -19.57 -2.67 -21.59
CA GLY A 141 -18.81 -1.53 -22.10
C GLY A 141 -17.92 -0.86 -21.05
N GLU A 142 -17.60 -1.56 -19.98
CA GLU A 142 -16.79 -1.03 -18.88
C GLU A 142 -15.33 -1.46 -18.99
N ASP A 143 -14.42 -0.54 -18.68
CA ASP A 143 -13.01 -0.86 -18.49
C ASP A 143 -12.82 -1.69 -17.23
N VAL A 144 -12.06 -2.77 -17.35
CA VAL A 144 -11.87 -3.70 -16.24
C VAL A 144 -10.41 -3.79 -15.83
N VAL A 145 -10.18 -3.73 -14.52
CA VAL A 145 -8.89 -4.01 -13.92
C VAL A 145 -9.06 -5.12 -12.90
N VAL A 146 -8.50 -6.27 -13.18
CA VAL A 146 -8.63 -7.44 -12.30
C VAL A 146 -7.27 -7.98 -11.89
N ASN A 147 -7.23 -8.55 -10.70
CA ASN A 147 -6.09 -9.27 -10.19
C ASN A 147 -6.23 -10.74 -10.58
N ALA A 148 -5.43 -11.18 -11.55
CA ALA A 148 -5.48 -12.54 -12.05
C ALA A 148 -4.39 -13.40 -11.42
N VAL A 149 -4.80 -14.57 -10.92
CA VAL A 149 -3.90 -15.64 -10.46
C VAL A 149 -4.00 -16.76 -11.47
N LEU A 150 -3.03 -16.84 -12.38
CA LEU A 150 -2.94 -17.93 -13.34
C LEU A 150 -2.11 -19.08 -12.76
N PRO A 151 -2.52 -20.34 -12.94
CA PRO A 151 -1.76 -21.48 -12.43
C PRO A 151 -0.32 -21.47 -12.95
N GLY A 152 0.66 -21.54 -12.04
CA GLY A 152 2.08 -21.55 -12.36
C GLY A 152 2.69 -20.21 -12.77
N LYS A 153 1.93 -19.11 -12.72
CA LYS A 153 2.44 -17.75 -12.99
C LYS A 153 2.32 -16.87 -11.74
N PRO A 154 3.17 -15.83 -11.63
CA PRO A 154 3.02 -14.85 -10.56
C PRO A 154 1.68 -14.13 -10.67
N GLN A 155 1.23 -13.57 -9.56
CA GLN A 155 0.05 -12.72 -9.51
C GLN A 155 0.21 -11.53 -10.46
N MET A 156 -0.76 -11.29 -11.33
CA MET A 156 -0.69 -10.26 -12.36
C MET A 156 -1.93 -9.36 -12.31
N LEU A 157 -1.72 -8.08 -12.60
CA LEU A 157 -2.81 -7.16 -12.91
C LEU A 157 -3.15 -7.26 -14.39
N VAL A 158 -4.41 -7.53 -14.67
CA VAL A 158 -4.95 -7.58 -16.03
C VAL A 158 -5.79 -6.34 -16.25
N PHE A 159 -5.46 -5.59 -17.29
CA PHE A 159 -6.24 -4.45 -17.78
C PHE A 159 -6.97 -4.90 -19.03
N ALA A 160 -8.26 -4.65 -19.11
CA ALA A 160 -9.05 -4.95 -20.27
C ALA A 160 -9.94 -3.75 -20.61
N CYS A 161 -10.06 -3.46 -21.87
CA CYS A 161 -11.02 -2.48 -22.38
C CYS A 161 -12.01 -3.18 -23.33
N PRO A 162 -13.28 -2.76 -23.33
CA PRO A 162 -14.26 -3.29 -24.24
C PRO A 162 -13.98 -2.82 -25.68
N GLU A 163 -14.36 -3.64 -26.65
CA GLU A 163 -14.44 -3.18 -28.01
C GLU A 163 -15.59 -2.16 -28.10
N MET A 164 -15.30 -0.92 -28.40
CA MET A 164 -16.34 0.00 -28.79
C MET A 164 -16.84 -0.43 -30.19
N SER A 165 -17.86 -1.26 -30.22
CA SER A 165 -18.58 -1.55 -31.46
C SER A 165 -19.19 -0.26 -31.94
N GLY A 166 -18.56 0.35 -32.94
CA GLY A 166 -19.22 1.44 -33.68
C GLY A 166 -20.44 0.86 -34.37
N THR A 167 -21.61 1.09 -33.81
CA THR A 167 -22.86 1.02 -34.54
C THR A 167 -22.80 2.13 -35.58
N TYR A 168 -22.47 1.76 -36.81
CA TYR A 168 -22.79 2.56 -37.99
C TYR A 168 -24.20 2.30 -38.43
#